data_308a4802bcf9ff0d0578f3a7c812b30c
#
_entry.id   308a4802bcf9ff0d0578f3a7c812b30c
#
_cell.length_a   1.000
_cell.length_b   1.000
_cell.length_c   1.000
_cell.angle_alpha   90.00
_cell.angle_beta   90.00
_cell.angle_gamma   90.00
#
_symmetry.space_group_name_H-M   'P 1'
#
loop_
_entity.id
_entity.type
_entity.pdbx_description
1 polymer ?
#
loop_
_entity_poly.entity_id
_entity_poly.type
_entity_poly.pdbx_seq_one_letter_code
_entity_poly.pdbx_strand_id
1 'polypeptide(L)'
;MDVLKQALVQAVKSPQGTGWRARVPGVEVAGKTGTTQGVGLETLRGLEASEIPERYRDHALFAAFAPADDPEVMVLVLVEHGESGGRVAAPMAQKVLARYFEKQQSRSTRPAEASRAGN
;
A
#
# COMPACT_ATOMS: atom_id res chain seq x y z
N MET A 1 -20.94 0.39 -4.66
CA MET A 1 -19.60 0.84 -4.98
C MET A 1 -19.03 1.82 -3.97
N ASP A 2 -19.81 2.83 -3.62
CA ASP A 2 -19.33 3.87 -2.73
C ASP A 2 -18.98 3.38 -1.33
N VAL A 3 -19.77 2.44 -0.79
CA VAL A 3 -19.51 1.90 0.55
C VAL A 3 -18.16 1.17 0.58
N LEU A 4 -17.90 0.36 -0.43
CA LEU A 4 -16.63 -0.36 -0.52
C LEU A 4 -15.45 0.61 -0.68
N LYS A 5 -15.59 1.58 -1.56
CA LYS A 5 -14.53 2.59 -1.75
C LYS A 5 -14.28 3.37 -0.47
N GLN A 6 -15.35 3.77 0.23
CA GLN A 6 -15.22 4.49 1.48
C GLN A 6 -14.51 3.67 2.54
N ALA A 7 -14.81 2.37 2.60
CA ALA A 7 -14.13 1.47 3.54
C ALA A 7 -12.63 1.40 3.25
N LEU A 8 -12.26 1.31 1.97
CA LEU A 8 -10.85 1.26 1.57
C LEU A 8 -10.13 2.58 1.85
N VAL A 9 -10.82 3.70 1.69
CA VAL A 9 -10.28 5.01 2.03
C VAL A 9 -10.07 5.12 3.54
N GLN A 10 -11.05 4.69 4.33
CA GLN A 10 -10.95 4.77 5.78
C GLN A 10 -9.83 3.87 6.33
N ALA A 11 -9.56 2.75 5.68
CA ALA A 11 -8.47 1.87 6.10
C ALA A 11 -7.12 2.59 6.08
N VAL A 12 -6.96 3.57 5.20
CA VAL A 12 -5.73 4.35 5.10
C VAL A 12 -5.85 5.68 5.86
N LYS A 13 -7.00 6.32 5.79
CA LYS A 13 -7.20 7.65 6.35
C LYS A 13 -7.30 7.67 7.87
N SER A 14 -7.92 6.66 8.46
CA SER A 14 -8.13 6.61 9.90
C SER A 14 -6.86 6.20 10.65
N PRO A 15 -6.52 6.86 11.77
CA PRO A 15 -5.38 6.43 12.59
C PRO A 15 -5.50 5.01 13.10
N GLN A 16 -6.71 4.48 13.21
CA GLN A 16 -6.95 3.09 13.60
C GLN A 16 -6.99 2.16 12.39
N GLY A 17 -6.87 2.69 11.18
CA GLY A 17 -6.92 1.90 9.96
C GLY A 17 -5.67 1.08 9.76
N THR A 18 -5.84 -0.11 9.18
CA THR A 18 -4.72 -1.04 8.95
C THR A 18 -3.71 -0.53 7.93
N GLY A 19 -4.12 0.39 7.05
CA GLY A 19 -3.26 0.98 6.03
C GLY A 19 -2.79 2.39 6.34
N TRP A 20 -2.92 2.83 7.60
CA TRP A 20 -2.57 4.20 8.02
C TRP A 20 -1.18 4.65 7.53
N ARG A 21 -0.23 3.72 7.49
CA ARG A 21 1.14 4.05 7.10
C ARG A 21 1.33 4.30 5.60
N ALA A 22 0.28 4.10 4.81
CA ALA A 22 0.33 4.36 3.37
C ALA A 22 -0.19 5.74 2.98
N ARG A 23 -0.55 6.58 3.94
CA ARG A 23 -1.09 7.91 3.66
C ARG A 23 -0.09 8.79 2.92
N VAL A 24 -0.61 9.53 1.95
CA VAL A 24 0.17 10.53 1.21
C VAL A 24 -0.52 11.88 1.41
N PRO A 25 0.18 12.89 1.97
CA PRO A 25 -0.42 14.21 2.17
C PRO A 25 -0.96 14.80 0.87
N GLY A 26 -2.19 15.33 0.92
CA GLY A 26 -2.81 15.95 -0.24
C GLY A 26 -3.43 14.99 -1.24
N VAL A 27 -3.33 13.68 -1.00
CA VAL A 27 -3.86 12.67 -1.90
C VAL A 27 -4.72 11.69 -1.10
N GLU A 28 -5.91 11.40 -1.59
CA GLU A 28 -6.76 10.41 -0.96
C GLU A 28 -6.40 9.02 -1.48
N VAL A 29 -5.88 8.18 -0.59
CA VAL A 29 -5.44 6.82 -0.91
C VAL A 29 -6.46 5.82 -0.39
N ALA A 30 -6.83 4.88 -1.25
CA ALA A 30 -7.65 3.73 -0.86
C ALA A 30 -6.77 2.50 -0.84
N GLY A 31 -6.89 1.66 0.18
CA GLY A 31 -6.01 0.51 0.27
C GLY A 31 -6.54 -0.60 1.15
N LYS A 32 -5.91 -1.75 1.04
CA LYS A 32 -6.27 -2.93 1.79
C LYS A 32 -5.02 -3.74 2.10
N THR A 33 -4.87 -4.05 3.38
CA THR A 33 -3.82 -4.95 3.83
C THR A 33 -4.26 -6.39 3.67
N GLY A 34 -3.28 -7.26 3.56
CA GLY A 34 -3.53 -8.70 3.51
C GLY A 34 -2.31 -9.47 3.95
N THR A 35 -2.52 -10.75 4.19
CA THR A 35 -1.43 -11.69 4.44
C THR A 35 -1.75 -12.96 3.68
N THR A 36 -0.72 -13.59 3.13
CA THR A 36 -0.87 -14.90 2.50
C THR A 36 -0.10 -15.91 3.33
N GLN A 37 -0.70 -17.06 3.54
CA GLN A 37 -0.07 -18.09 4.36
C GLN A 37 1.20 -18.61 3.69
N GLY A 38 2.29 -18.64 4.48
CA GLY A 38 3.51 -19.30 4.05
C GLY A 38 3.42 -20.81 4.19
N VAL A 39 2.72 -21.27 5.23
CA VAL A 39 2.46 -22.69 5.47
C VAL A 39 1.08 -22.86 6.10
N GLY A 40 0.59 -24.09 6.14
CA GLY A 40 -0.70 -24.38 6.74
C GLY A 40 -0.70 -24.10 8.24
N LEU A 41 -1.87 -23.69 8.75
CA LEU A 41 -2.02 -23.37 10.17
C LEU A 41 -1.66 -24.55 11.08
N GLU A 42 -1.93 -25.77 10.63
CA GLU A 42 -1.62 -26.96 11.42
C GLU A 42 -0.12 -27.13 11.67
N THR A 43 0.69 -26.75 10.69
CA THR A 43 2.15 -26.79 10.81
C THR A 43 2.65 -25.85 11.90
N LEU A 44 1.93 -24.75 12.10
CA LEU A 44 2.32 -23.71 13.08
C LEU A 44 1.67 -23.91 14.44
N ARG A 45 0.83 -24.93 14.57
CA ARG A 45 0.08 -25.17 15.80
C ARG A 45 1.02 -25.39 16.99
N GLY A 46 0.78 -24.64 18.05
CA GLY A 46 1.57 -24.75 19.27
C GLY A 46 2.88 -23.98 19.28
N LEU A 47 3.20 -23.30 18.19
CA LEU A 47 4.43 -22.51 18.11
C LEU A 47 4.13 -21.06 18.51
N GLU A 48 5.05 -20.49 19.27
CA GLU A 48 5.05 -19.05 19.53
C GLU A 48 5.57 -18.33 18.30
N ALA A 49 5.21 -17.05 18.15
CA ALA A 49 5.64 -16.26 16.98
C ALA A 49 7.17 -16.26 16.82
N SER A 50 7.91 -16.21 17.92
CA SER A 50 9.36 -16.22 17.89
C SER A 50 9.96 -17.56 17.50
N GLU A 51 9.16 -18.62 17.59
CA GLU A 51 9.60 -19.98 17.26
C GLU A 51 9.37 -20.33 15.81
N ILE A 52 8.60 -19.52 15.08
CA ILE A 52 8.29 -19.78 13.68
C ILE A 52 9.49 -19.40 12.81
N PRO A 53 10.08 -20.39 12.08
CA PRO A 53 11.16 -20.06 11.16
C PRO A 53 10.73 -19.03 10.13
N GLU A 54 11.63 -18.15 9.74
CA GLU A 54 11.33 -17.09 8.78
C GLU A 54 10.67 -17.59 7.53
N ARG A 55 11.14 -18.72 6.99
CA ARG A 55 10.57 -19.30 5.76
C ARG A 55 9.12 -19.73 5.89
N TYR A 56 8.62 -19.88 7.12
CA TYR A 56 7.24 -20.30 7.39
C TYR A 56 6.33 -19.13 7.76
N ARG A 57 6.88 -17.94 7.88
CA ARG A 57 6.08 -16.75 8.22
C ARG A 57 5.22 -16.34 7.04
N ASP A 58 4.07 -15.76 7.35
CA ASP A 58 3.15 -15.28 6.32
C ASP A 58 3.77 -14.14 5.52
N HIS A 59 3.36 -14.03 4.27
CA HIS A 59 3.77 -12.91 3.43
C HIS A 59 2.86 -11.73 3.67
N ALA A 60 3.44 -10.54 3.75
CA ALA A 60 2.70 -9.30 3.93
C ALA A 60 2.30 -8.72 2.57
N LEU A 61 1.04 -8.31 2.47
CA LEU A 61 0.49 -7.74 1.25
C LEU A 61 -0.15 -6.40 1.54
N PHE A 62 -0.01 -5.48 0.61
CA PHE A 62 -0.77 -4.24 0.63
C PHE A 62 -1.06 -3.81 -0.79
N ALA A 63 -2.35 -3.58 -1.09
CA ALA A 63 -2.78 -3.07 -2.37
C ALA A 63 -3.42 -1.70 -2.15
N ALA A 64 -3.09 -0.75 -3.01
CA ALA A 64 -3.62 0.61 -2.89
C ALA A 64 -3.81 1.22 -4.26
N PHE A 65 -4.76 2.15 -4.35
CA PHE A 65 -4.91 2.97 -5.54
C PHE A 65 -5.16 4.42 -5.12
N ALA A 66 -4.81 5.34 -5.98
CA ALA A 66 -4.94 6.76 -5.68
C ALA A 66 -4.93 7.60 -6.96
N PRO A 67 -5.58 8.76 -7.00
CA PRO A 67 -6.52 9.23 -5.99
C PRO A 67 -7.77 8.35 -5.94
N ALA A 68 -8.40 8.26 -4.79
CA ALA A 68 -9.54 7.35 -4.61
C ALA A 68 -10.71 7.66 -5.55
N ASP A 69 -10.96 8.94 -5.83
CA ASP A 69 -12.07 9.37 -6.67
C ASP A 69 -11.84 9.16 -8.16
N ASP A 70 -10.59 9.27 -8.59
CA ASP A 70 -10.21 9.13 -10.00
C ASP A 70 -8.84 8.46 -10.06
N PRO A 71 -8.79 7.16 -9.89
CA PRO A 71 -7.50 6.45 -9.76
C PRO A 71 -6.60 6.61 -10.97
N GLU A 72 -5.38 7.02 -10.71
CA GLU A 72 -4.33 7.16 -11.73
C GLU A 72 -3.28 6.08 -11.60
N VAL A 73 -3.12 5.53 -10.39
CA VAL A 73 -2.05 4.58 -10.11
C VAL A 73 -2.53 3.54 -9.11
N MET A 74 -2.09 2.32 -9.30
CA MET A 74 -2.31 1.23 -8.36
C MET A 74 -0.95 0.64 -8.00
N VAL A 75 -0.78 0.34 -6.72
CA VAL A 75 0.44 -0.28 -6.19
C VAL A 75 0.08 -1.54 -5.45
N LEU A 76 0.77 -2.61 -5.75
CA LEU A 76 0.67 -3.86 -5.00
C LEU A 76 2.05 -4.18 -4.45
N VAL A 77 2.15 -4.29 -3.14
CA VAL A 77 3.41 -4.61 -2.47
C VAL A 77 3.27 -5.98 -1.81
N LEU A 78 4.21 -6.84 -2.10
CA LEU A 78 4.33 -8.15 -1.47
C LEU A 78 5.69 -8.22 -0.79
N VAL A 79 5.68 -8.47 0.51
CA VAL A 79 6.92 -8.66 1.26
C VAL A 79 6.94 -10.09 1.77
N GLU A 80 7.82 -10.90 1.20
CA GLU A 80 7.93 -12.29 1.61
C GLU A 80 8.27 -12.40 3.08
N HIS A 81 7.49 -13.22 3.79
CA HIS A 81 7.69 -13.48 5.23
C HIS A 81 7.63 -12.22 6.10
N GLY A 82 6.97 -11.18 5.60
CA GLY A 82 6.86 -9.91 6.33
C GLY A 82 5.79 -9.88 7.42
N GLU A 83 4.90 -10.85 7.42
CA GLU A 83 3.83 -11.07 8.40
C GLU A 83 2.70 -10.04 8.42
N SER A 84 3.01 -8.75 8.35
CA SER A 84 1.97 -7.72 8.50
C SER A 84 1.97 -6.75 7.33
N GLY A 85 0.88 -6.76 6.56
CA GLY A 85 0.70 -5.82 5.46
C GLY A 85 0.69 -4.37 5.91
N GLY A 86 0.07 -4.09 7.06
CA GLY A 86 -0.02 -2.73 7.57
C GLY A 86 1.30 -2.19 8.09
N ARG A 87 2.09 -3.04 8.72
CA ARG A 87 3.35 -2.61 9.32
C ARG A 87 4.52 -2.57 8.34
N VAL A 88 4.52 -3.50 7.38
CA VAL A 88 5.68 -3.71 6.51
C VAL A 88 5.41 -3.26 5.08
N ALA A 89 4.29 -3.69 4.49
CA ALA A 89 4.02 -3.40 3.09
C ALA A 89 3.44 -2.00 2.87
N ALA A 90 2.59 -1.52 3.78
CA ALA A 90 1.98 -0.19 3.62
C ALA A 90 3.01 0.95 3.58
N PRO A 91 4.06 0.97 4.44
CA PRO A 91 5.07 2.00 4.33
C PRO A 91 5.81 2.00 2.99
N MET A 92 6.00 0.83 2.40
CA MET A 92 6.63 0.73 1.08
C MET A 92 5.73 1.30 0.00
N ALA A 93 4.43 0.99 0.06
CA ALA A 93 3.45 1.55 -0.86
C ALA A 93 3.39 3.07 -0.74
N GLN A 94 3.47 3.59 0.49
CA GLN A 94 3.48 5.03 0.73
C GLN A 94 4.63 5.71 -0.02
N LYS A 95 5.81 5.14 0.05
CA LYS A 95 6.98 5.71 -0.63
C LYS A 95 6.80 5.74 -2.15
N VAL A 96 6.25 4.68 -2.70
CA VAL A 96 6.01 4.60 -4.15
C VAL A 96 4.96 5.63 -4.57
N LEU A 97 3.84 5.69 -3.84
CA LEU A 97 2.76 6.61 -4.14
C LEU A 97 3.22 8.07 -3.98
N ALA A 98 3.93 8.37 -2.90
CA ALA A 98 4.43 9.72 -2.66
C ALA A 98 5.35 10.16 -3.80
N ARG A 99 6.22 9.27 -4.24
CA ARG A 99 7.13 9.59 -5.35
C ARG A 99 6.39 9.77 -6.67
N TYR A 100 5.37 8.94 -6.91
CA TYR A 100 4.55 9.08 -8.10
C TYR A 100 3.87 10.45 -8.16
N PHE A 101 3.22 10.87 -7.08
CA PHE A 101 2.51 12.15 -7.06
C PHE A 101 3.46 13.34 -7.03
N GLU A 102 4.62 13.19 -6.44
CA GLU A 102 5.66 14.21 -6.50
C GLU A 102 6.08 14.47 -7.95
N LYS A 103 6.28 13.40 -8.72
CA LYS A 103 6.62 13.52 -10.14
C LYS A 103 5.48 14.12 -10.95
N GLN A 104 4.24 13.74 -10.67
CA GLN A 104 3.09 14.29 -11.37
C GLN A 104 2.96 15.79 -11.12
N GLN A 105 3.14 16.20 -9.87
CA GLN A 105 3.10 17.60 -9.50
C GLN A 105 4.20 18.39 -10.21
N SER A 106 5.39 17.85 -10.26
CA SER A 106 6.52 18.45 -10.97
C SER A 106 6.23 18.62 -12.46
N ARG A 107 5.60 17.60 -13.08
CA ARG A 107 5.21 17.67 -14.49
C ARG A 107 4.15 18.76 -14.73
N SER A 108 3.15 18.84 -13.86
CA SER A 108 2.06 19.81 -14.04
C SER A 108 2.53 21.24 -13.83
N THR A 109 3.62 21.46 -13.09
CA THR A 109 4.17 22.79 -12.87
C THR A 109 5.26 23.17 -13.86
N ARG A 110 5.65 22.25 -14.78
CA ARG A 110 6.64 22.56 -15.80
C ARG A 110 6.12 23.59 -16.79
N PRO A 111 6.96 24.54 -17.19
CA PRO A 111 6.58 25.52 -18.20
C PRO A 111 6.30 24.89 -19.57
N ALA A 112 5.73 25.69 -20.46
CA ALA A 112 5.37 25.28 -21.80
C ALA A 112 6.54 24.69 -22.62
N GLU A 113 7.76 25.03 -22.32
CA GLU A 113 8.92 24.49 -23.00
C GLU A 113 9.04 22.97 -22.88
N ALA A 114 8.55 22.41 -21.75
CA ALA A 114 8.55 20.97 -21.58
C ALA A 114 7.61 20.28 -22.57
N SER A 115 6.49 20.92 -22.87
CA SER A 115 5.54 20.42 -23.88
C SER A 115 6.14 20.46 -25.26
N ARG A 116 6.89 21.50 -25.57
CA ARG A 116 7.55 21.62 -26.88
C ARG A 116 8.65 20.60 -27.07
N ALA A 117 9.36 20.28 -25.99
CA ALA A 117 10.40 19.27 -26.05
C ALA A 117 9.84 17.87 -26.32
N GLY A 118 8.57 17.67 -26.03
CA GLY A 118 7.90 16.41 -26.29
C GLY A 118 7.41 16.25 -27.73
N ASN A 119 7.54 17.25 -28.55
CA ASN A 119 7.08 17.20 -29.94
C ASN A 119 8.15 16.63 -30.87
#